data_ef51f6cc1cdb0f537ef1b78c502d60bf
#
_entry.id   ef51f6cc1cdb0f537ef1b78c502d60bf
#
_cell.length_a   1.000
_cell.length_b   1.000
_cell.length_c   1.000
_cell.angle_alpha   90.00
_cell.angle_beta   90.00
_cell.angle_gamma   90.00
#
_symmetry.space_group_name_H-M   'P 1'
#
loop_
_entity.id
_entity.type
_entity.pdbx_description
1 polymer ?
#
loop_
_entity_poly.entity_id
_entity_poly.type
_entity_poly.pdbx_seq_one_letter_code
_entity_poly.pdbx_strand_id
1 'polypeptide(L)'
;MKILNKIIFSIIFVSFASVSSVSFAETKMRITLQLPLKAHLGQNLLVFQKELESRSDIKVEIYDSAQLYKDKEVPQAVGSGAIEAGVASITRFAGTNPEVDIFYLPFLFDSEKKIRKATKAGSEIRSILDPAIAKTGAVPLYYQAYGSAIMLSNGGPMKSPADFKDKK
;
A
#
# COMPACT_ATOMS: atom_id res chain seq x y z
N MET A 1 20.79 14.80 65.37
CA MET A 1 21.44 15.24 64.10
C MET A 1 21.95 14.11 63.21
N LYS A 2 22.61 13.07 63.70
CA LYS A 2 23.18 11.97 62.87
C LYS A 2 22.14 11.02 62.24
N ILE A 3 20.94 10.86 62.83
CA ILE A 3 19.88 9.98 62.34
C ILE A 3 19.09 10.66 61.20
N LEU A 4 18.86 11.97 61.33
CA LEU A 4 18.13 12.78 60.33
C LEU A 4 18.90 12.83 59.01
N ASN A 5 20.22 12.95 59.03
CA ASN A 5 21.06 12.94 57.80
C ASN A 5 21.06 11.59 57.07
N LYS A 6 20.93 10.47 57.81
CA LYS A 6 20.83 9.13 57.18
C LYS A 6 19.49 8.90 56.47
N ILE A 7 18.40 9.44 57.00
CA ILE A 7 17.07 9.35 56.41
C ILE A 7 16.99 10.21 55.12
N ILE A 8 17.54 11.41 55.14
CA ILE A 8 17.57 12.31 53.97
C ILE A 8 18.42 11.70 52.84
N PHE A 9 19.55 11.05 53.16
CA PHE A 9 20.40 10.39 52.16
C PHE A 9 19.74 9.14 51.55
N SER A 10 18.94 8.39 52.32
CA SER A 10 18.16 7.24 51.83
C SER A 10 17.03 7.66 50.89
N ILE A 11 16.36 8.79 51.17
CA ILE A 11 15.26 9.29 50.34
C ILE A 11 15.78 9.80 48.97
N ILE A 12 16.96 10.43 48.95
CA ILE A 12 17.58 10.92 47.71
C ILE A 12 18.04 9.77 46.81
N PHE A 13 18.46 8.64 47.39
CA PHE A 13 18.91 7.48 46.61
C PHE A 13 17.77 6.68 45.97
N VAL A 14 16.57 6.69 46.56
CA VAL A 14 15.39 6.00 46.01
C VAL A 14 14.75 6.80 44.85
N SER A 15 14.92 8.13 44.82
CA SER A 15 14.33 8.99 43.74
C SER A 15 15.10 8.90 42.42
N PHE A 16 16.29 8.31 42.35
CA PHE A 16 17.11 8.24 41.14
C PHE A 16 16.92 6.94 40.34
N ALA A 17 16.13 5.99 40.86
CA ALA A 17 15.91 4.70 40.21
C ALA A 17 14.70 4.63 39.24
N SER A 18 13.99 5.74 39.05
CA SER A 18 12.90 5.79 38.06
C SER A 18 13.42 6.33 36.71
N VAL A 19 14.46 5.69 36.16
CA VAL A 19 14.74 5.82 34.73
C VAL A 19 13.61 5.06 34.01
N SER A 20 12.55 5.77 33.70
CA SER A 20 11.52 5.25 32.76
C SER A 20 12.24 4.86 31.49
N SER A 21 12.39 3.57 31.27
CA SER A 21 12.77 3.04 29.98
C SER A 21 11.73 3.55 28.98
N VAL A 22 12.08 4.58 28.20
CA VAL A 22 11.28 4.99 27.06
C VAL A 22 11.34 3.81 26.10
N SER A 23 10.37 2.91 26.22
CA SER A 23 10.14 1.88 25.23
C SER A 23 9.68 2.61 23.97
N PHE A 24 10.58 2.80 23.02
CA PHE A 24 10.17 3.19 21.68
C PHE A 24 9.30 2.04 21.17
N ALA A 25 7.99 2.28 21.12
CA ALA A 25 7.09 1.35 20.48
C ALA A 25 7.57 1.20 19.02
N GLU A 26 7.89 -0.03 18.64
CA GLU A 26 8.28 -0.36 17.27
C GLU A 26 7.17 0.11 16.33
N THR A 27 7.51 0.98 15.39
CA THR A 27 6.55 1.48 14.41
C THR A 27 6.23 0.35 13.42
N LYS A 28 4.99 -0.12 13.44
CA LYS A 28 4.53 -1.18 12.54
C LYS A 28 3.78 -0.60 11.35
N MET A 29 4.05 -1.15 10.16
CA MET A 29 3.35 -0.86 8.93
C MET A 29 2.69 -2.15 8.40
N ARG A 30 1.39 -2.28 8.60
CA ARG A 30 0.62 -3.41 8.07
C ARG A 30 0.24 -3.09 6.63
N ILE A 31 0.49 -4.05 5.74
CA ILE A 31 0.18 -3.90 4.31
C ILE A 31 -0.72 -5.06 3.88
N THR A 32 -1.90 -4.75 3.35
CA THR A 32 -2.75 -5.77 2.73
C THR A 32 -2.48 -5.89 1.24
N LEU A 33 -2.44 -7.13 0.74
CA LEU A 33 -2.26 -7.48 -0.66
C LEU A 33 -3.32 -8.53 -1.04
N GLN A 34 -4.04 -8.31 -2.14
CA GLN A 34 -5.08 -9.25 -2.60
C GLN A 34 -4.54 -10.51 -3.27
N LEU A 35 -3.29 -10.51 -3.72
CA LEU A 35 -2.63 -11.63 -4.37
C LEU A 35 -1.72 -12.40 -3.41
N PRO A 36 -1.41 -13.68 -3.71
CA PRO A 36 -0.38 -14.41 -2.99
C PRO A 36 1.01 -13.76 -3.13
N LEU A 37 1.83 -13.86 -2.10
CA LEU A 37 3.21 -13.33 -2.12
C LEU A 37 4.07 -13.84 -3.26
N LYS A 38 3.79 -15.05 -3.78
CA LYS A 38 4.48 -15.63 -4.95
C LYS A 38 4.19 -14.91 -6.27
N ALA A 39 3.12 -14.13 -6.35
CA ALA A 39 2.82 -13.31 -7.52
C ALA A 39 3.80 -12.15 -7.64
N HIS A 40 3.98 -11.60 -8.87
CA HIS A 40 4.95 -10.52 -9.11
C HIS A 40 4.72 -9.27 -8.24
N LEU A 41 3.46 -8.90 -7.95
CA LEU A 41 3.16 -7.81 -7.02
C LEU A 41 3.64 -8.12 -5.60
N GLY A 42 3.46 -9.36 -5.14
CA GLY A 42 3.93 -9.82 -3.85
C GLY A 42 5.45 -9.80 -3.75
N GLN A 43 6.15 -10.27 -4.79
CA GLN A 43 7.61 -10.25 -4.84
C GLN A 43 8.17 -8.83 -4.79
N ASN A 44 7.55 -7.87 -5.49
CA ASN A 44 7.95 -6.47 -5.40
C ASN A 44 7.67 -5.88 -4.02
N LEU A 45 6.60 -6.29 -3.36
CA LEU A 45 6.29 -5.85 -2.00
C LEU A 45 7.31 -6.38 -0.97
N LEU A 46 7.83 -7.60 -1.17
CA LEU A 46 8.93 -8.12 -0.36
C LEU A 46 10.23 -7.32 -0.53
N VAL A 47 10.51 -6.85 -1.75
CA VAL A 47 11.63 -5.93 -1.98
C VAL A 47 11.40 -4.61 -1.27
N PHE A 48 10.19 -4.04 -1.36
CA PHE A 48 9.82 -2.83 -0.63
C PHE A 48 10.00 -3.00 0.89
N GLN A 49 9.50 -4.09 1.47
CA GLN A 49 9.68 -4.43 2.88
C GLN A 49 11.14 -4.41 3.28
N LYS A 50 11.98 -5.17 2.56
CA LYS A 50 13.42 -5.26 2.84
C LYS A 50 14.12 -3.90 2.79
N GLU A 51 13.81 -3.10 1.77
CA GLU A 51 14.42 -1.77 1.61
C GLU A 51 13.97 -0.80 2.71
N LEU A 52 12.69 -0.80 3.06
CA LEU A 52 12.16 0.07 4.10
C LEU A 52 12.75 -0.28 5.48
N GLU A 53 12.74 -1.55 5.85
CA GLU A 53 13.28 -2.03 7.12
C GLU A 53 14.79 -1.83 7.24
N SER A 54 15.53 -1.84 6.12
CA SER A 54 16.96 -1.57 6.12
C SER A 54 17.33 -0.10 6.34
N ARG A 55 16.37 0.82 6.17
CA ARG A 55 16.58 2.29 6.18
C ARG A 55 15.78 3.01 7.25
N SER A 56 14.98 2.29 8.03
CA SER A 56 14.11 2.86 9.06
C SER A 56 13.85 1.87 10.18
N ASP A 57 13.31 2.35 11.30
CA ASP A 57 12.85 1.54 12.42
C ASP A 57 11.41 1.00 12.21
N ILE A 58 10.87 1.11 10.98
CA ILE A 58 9.55 0.60 10.65
C ILE A 58 9.64 -0.89 10.38
N LYS A 59 8.77 -1.68 11.04
CA LYS A 59 8.56 -3.09 10.75
C LYS A 59 7.36 -3.28 9.86
N VAL A 60 7.54 -3.98 8.74
CA VAL A 60 6.51 -4.22 7.74
C VAL A 60 5.90 -5.60 7.93
N GLU A 61 4.59 -5.66 8.11
CA GLU A 61 3.81 -6.90 8.18
C GLU A 61 2.93 -6.99 6.93
N ILE A 62 3.20 -7.99 6.07
CA ILE A 62 2.45 -8.19 4.83
C ILE A 62 1.38 -9.26 5.02
N TYR A 63 0.14 -8.90 4.75
CA TYR A 63 -1.03 -9.77 4.77
C TYR A 63 -1.47 -10.02 3.33
N ASP A 64 -1.02 -11.10 2.74
CA ASP A 64 -1.31 -11.48 1.36
C ASP A 64 -2.66 -12.19 1.20
N SER A 65 -3.02 -12.52 -0.05
CA SER A 65 -4.23 -13.31 -0.37
C SER A 65 -5.53 -12.73 0.24
N ALA A 66 -5.60 -11.40 0.36
CA ALA A 66 -6.75 -10.67 0.94
C ALA A 66 -7.10 -11.08 2.39
N GLN A 67 -6.12 -11.44 3.21
CA GLN A 67 -6.34 -11.87 4.60
C GLN A 67 -6.95 -10.80 5.48
N LEU A 68 -6.60 -9.51 5.29
CA LEU A 68 -7.18 -8.39 6.05
C LEU A 68 -8.32 -7.71 5.29
N TYR A 69 -8.05 -7.29 4.05
CA TYR A 69 -9.00 -6.52 3.25
C TYR A 69 -9.02 -7.03 1.81
N LYS A 70 -10.21 -7.13 1.24
CA LYS A 70 -10.40 -7.37 -0.19
C LYS A 70 -10.05 -6.11 -0.98
N ASP A 71 -9.67 -6.27 -2.25
CA ASP A 71 -9.27 -5.18 -3.14
C ASP A 71 -10.20 -3.94 -3.09
N LYS A 72 -11.52 -4.17 -3.08
CA LYS A 72 -12.52 -3.09 -3.02
C LYS A 72 -12.60 -2.35 -1.68
N GLU A 73 -12.08 -2.94 -0.61
CA GLU A 73 -12.14 -2.41 0.75
C GLU A 73 -10.88 -1.59 1.09
N VAL A 74 -9.79 -1.82 0.35
CA VAL A 74 -8.48 -1.20 0.63
C VAL A 74 -8.50 0.33 0.60
N PRO A 75 -9.13 1.02 -0.37
CA PRO A 75 -9.16 2.48 -0.38
C PRO A 75 -9.75 3.07 0.89
N GLN A 76 -10.87 2.52 1.37
CA GLN A 76 -11.51 2.98 2.59
C GLN A 76 -10.70 2.61 3.83
N ALA A 77 -10.14 1.41 3.90
CA ALA A 77 -9.37 0.96 5.05
C ALA A 77 -8.11 1.80 5.26
N VAL A 78 -7.38 2.12 4.19
CA VAL A 78 -6.21 3.00 4.24
C VAL A 78 -6.63 4.44 4.50
N GLY A 79 -7.62 4.96 3.78
CA GLY A 79 -8.08 6.33 3.91
C GLY A 79 -8.63 6.68 5.30
N SER A 80 -9.20 5.71 6.01
CA SER A 80 -9.69 5.87 7.40
C SER A 80 -8.60 5.62 8.45
N GLY A 81 -7.40 5.16 8.07
CA GLY A 81 -6.35 4.77 9.00
C GLY A 81 -6.58 3.43 9.70
N ALA A 82 -7.50 2.59 9.23
CA ALA A 82 -7.72 1.24 9.79
C ALA A 82 -6.54 0.30 9.51
N ILE A 83 -5.78 0.57 8.45
CA ILE A 83 -4.51 -0.09 8.10
C ILE A 83 -3.56 0.96 7.51
N GLU A 84 -2.26 0.79 7.72
CA GLU A 84 -1.25 1.77 7.35
C GLU A 84 -1.02 1.84 5.84
N ALA A 85 -1.10 0.70 5.14
CA ALA A 85 -0.91 0.64 3.69
C ALA A 85 -1.68 -0.53 3.04
N GLY A 86 -1.81 -0.47 1.73
CA GLY A 86 -2.42 -1.55 0.96
C GLY A 86 -2.12 -1.46 -0.52
N VAL A 87 -2.20 -2.59 -1.20
CA VAL A 87 -2.14 -2.69 -2.65
C VAL A 87 -3.56 -2.83 -3.18
N ALA A 88 -4.00 -1.88 -3.99
CA ALA A 88 -5.34 -1.88 -4.58
C ALA A 88 -5.28 -1.65 -6.09
N SER A 89 -6.23 -2.24 -6.81
CA SER A 89 -6.46 -1.87 -8.21
C SER A 89 -6.89 -0.41 -8.30
N ILE A 90 -6.27 0.36 -9.16
CA ILE A 90 -6.55 1.80 -9.27
C ILE A 90 -8.03 2.10 -9.58
N THR A 91 -8.73 1.21 -10.27
CA THR A 91 -10.18 1.31 -10.53
C THR A 91 -11.04 1.34 -9.27
N ARG A 92 -10.49 0.94 -8.11
CA ARG A 92 -11.22 1.03 -6.82
C ARG A 92 -11.43 2.48 -6.38
N PHE A 93 -10.74 3.41 -7.00
CA PHE A 93 -10.93 4.85 -6.80
C PHE A 93 -11.85 5.49 -7.85
N ALA A 94 -12.29 4.76 -8.89
CA ALA A 94 -13.09 5.32 -10.00
C ALA A 94 -14.42 5.96 -9.55
N GLY A 95 -15.04 5.44 -8.49
CA GLY A 95 -16.29 6.00 -7.96
C GLY A 95 -16.17 7.43 -7.42
N THR A 96 -14.97 7.81 -6.97
CA THR A 96 -14.67 9.17 -6.47
C THR A 96 -13.75 9.95 -7.40
N ASN A 97 -12.97 9.25 -8.21
CA ASN A 97 -11.94 9.83 -9.09
C ASN A 97 -11.99 9.14 -10.47
N PRO A 98 -12.93 9.52 -11.35
CA PRO A 98 -13.10 8.86 -12.65
C PRO A 98 -11.87 8.98 -13.57
N GLU A 99 -10.96 9.92 -13.29
CA GLU A 99 -9.71 10.11 -14.03
C GLU A 99 -8.79 8.87 -13.99
N VAL A 100 -8.97 7.98 -13.01
CA VAL A 100 -8.19 6.74 -12.92
C VAL A 100 -8.48 5.78 -14.07
N ASP A 101 -9.63 5.92 -14.73
CA ASP A 101 -10.03 5.09 -15.86
C ASP A 101 -9.18 5.32 -17.12
N ILE A 102 -8.34 6.37 -17.13
CA ILE A 102 -7.36 6.59 -18.21
C ILE A 102 -6.48 5.36 -18.45
N PHE A 103 -6.15 4.58 -17.40
CA PHE A 103 -5.34 3.37 -17.54
C PHE A 103 -6.08 2.20 -18.20
N TYR A 104 -7.39 2.30 -18.36
CA TYR A 104 -8.24 1.28 -18.98
C TYR A 104 -8.72 1.66 -20.38
N LEU A 105 -8.30 2.83 -20.89
CA LEU A 105 -8.58 3.20 -22.26
C LEU A 105 -7.89 2.24 -23.23
N PRO A 106 -8.64 1.61 -24.16
CA PRO A 106 -8.07 0.68 -25.11
C PRO A 106 -6.92 1.32 -25.91
N PHE A 107 -5.83 0.57 -26.09
CA PHE A 107 -4.66 0.94 -26.91
C PHE A 107 -3.85 2.15 -26.43
N LEU A 108 -4.25 2.85 -25.36
CA LEU A 108 -3.51 4.01 -24.86
C LEU A 108 -2.16 3.59 -24.26
N PHE A 109 -2.17 2.55 -23.45
CA PHE A 109 -0.98 1.98 -22.78
C PHE A 109 -0.64 0.61 -23.37
N ASP A 110 -0.19 0.61 -24.60
CA ASP A 110 0.14 -0.58 -25.41
C ASP A 110 1.56 -1.12 -25.14
N SER A 111 2.34 -0.46 -24.32
CA SER A 111 3.71 -0.85 -24.02
C SER A 111 4.15 -0.48 -22.61
N GLU A 112 5.05 -1.28 -22.06
CA GLU A 112 5.65 -1.04 -20.73
C GLU A 112 6.31 0.35 -20.67
N LYS A 113 6.94 0.81 -21.75
CA LYS A 113 7.55 2.14 -21.83
C LYS A 113 6.53 3.26 -21.60
N LYS A 114 5.34 3.16 -22.20
CA LYS A 114 4.25 4.14 -22.02
C LYS A 114 3.73 4.11 -20.58
N ILE A 115 3.52 2.92 -20.01
CA ILE A 115 3.08 2.76 -18.62
C ILE A 115 4.12 3.38 -17.66
N ARG A 116 5.39 3.02 -17.80
CA ARG A 116 6.48 3.58 -16.96
C ARG A 116 6.55 5.10 -17.06
N LYS A 117 6.40 5.67 -18.26
CA LYS A 117 6.38 7.12 -18.45
C LYS A 117 5.19 7.76 -17.72
N ALA A 118 4.01 7.17 -17.84
CA ALA A 118 2.78 7.66 -17.23
C ALA A 118 2.80 7.59 -15.69
N THR A 119 3.39 6.53 -15.14
CA THR A 119 3.39 6.27 -13.69
C THR A 119 4.67 6.74 -12.96
N LYS A 120 5.62 7.31 -13.68
CA LYS A 120 6.84 7.87 -13.09
C LYS A 120 6.48 9.00 -12.12
N ALA A 121 7.19 9.08 -11.00
CA ALA A 121 7.07 10.20 -10.07
C ALA A 121 7.25 11.55 -10.81
N GLY A 122 6.34 12.50 -10.57
CA GLY A 122 6.32 13.80 -11.25
C GLY A 122 5.79 13.77 -12.69
N SER A 123 5.21 12.66 -13.16
CA SER A 123 4.53 12.64 -14.45
C SER A 123 3.26 13.48 -14.43
N GLU A 124 2.83 13.96 -15.60
CA GLU A 124 1.59 14.72 -15.75
C GLU A 124 0.35 13.94 -15.25
N ILE A 125 0.28 12.64 -15.54
CA ILE A 125 -0.81 11.79 -15.06
C ILE A 125 -0.80 11.73 -13.53
N ARG A 126 0.36 11.53 -12.89
CA ARG A 126 0.44 11.52 -11.43
C ARG A 126 0.14 12.88 -10.81
N SER A 127 0.48 13.98 -11.46
CA SER A 127 0.13 15.32 -10.95
C SER A 127 -1.39 15.56 -10.86
N ILE A 128 -2.18 14.80 -11.62
CA ILE A 128 -3.64 14.82 -11.57
C ILE A 128 -4.17 13.78 -10.59
N LEU A 129 -3.69 12.54 -10.70
CA LEU A 129 -4.25 11.41 -9.95
C LEU A 129 -3.84 11.40 -8.48
N ASP A 130 -2.58 11.69 -8.15
CA ASP A 130 -2.11 11.63 -6.77
C ASP A 130 -2.88 12.58 -5.84
N PRO A 131 -3.13 13.86 -6.20
CA PRO A 131 -3.96 14.76 -5.41
C PRO A 131 -5.43 14.34 -5.33
N ALA A 132 -5.97 13.74 -6.40
CA ALA A 132 -7.35 13.26 -6.42
C ALA A 132 -7.53 12.08 -5.45
N ILE A 133 -6.61 11.11 -5.48
CA ILE A 133 -6.61 9.98 -4.54
C ILE A 133 -6.38 10.46 -3.10
N ALA A 134 -5.50 11.46 -2.88
CA ALA A 134 -5.22 11.99 -1.56
C ALA A 134 -6.47 12.57 -0.86
N LYS A 135 -7.46 13.04 -1.60
CA LYS A 135 -8.76 13.48 -1.04
C LYS A 135 -9.54 12.35 -0.36
N THR A 136 -9.23 11.09 -0.66
CA THR A 136 -9.83 9.93 0.02
C THR A 136 -9.14 9.57 1.34
N GLY A 137 -8.09 10.30 1.72
CA GLY A 137 -7.25 10.02 2.90
C GLY A 137 -6.08 9.07 2.62
N ALA A 138 -5.97 8.53 1.40
CA ALA A 138 -4.89 7.63 1.00
C ALA A 138 -3.88 8.35 0.10
N VAL A 139 -2.58 8.09 0.27
CA VAL A 139 -1.52 8.69 -0.55
C VAL A 139 -0.86 7.61 -1.41
N PRO A 140 -0.84 7.74 -2.75
CA PRO A 140 -0.14 6.81 -3.61
C PRO A 140 1.38 6.90 -3.42
N LEU A 141 2.03 5.81 -3.00
CA LEU A 141 3.48 5.74 -2.90
C LEU A 141 4.10 5.48 -4.28
N TYR A 142 3.61 4.45 -4.96
CA TYR A 142 4.03 4.10 -6.32
C TYR A 142 2.90 3.39 -7.06
N TYR A 143 3.04 3.33 -8.38
CA TYR A 143 2.15 2.58 -9.26
C TYR A 143 2.90 1.38 -9.83
N GLN A 144 2.20 0.29 -9.99
CA GLN A 144 2.75 -0.94 -10.55
C GLN A 144 1.81 -1.49 -11.61
N ALA A 145 2.37 -1.87 -12.77
CA ALA A 145 1.59 -2.55 -13.81
C ALA A 145 1.19 -3.94 -13.31
N TYR A 146 -0.09 -4.24 -13.43
CA TYR A 146 -0.64 -5.56 -13.09
C TYR A 146 -0.35 -6.59 -14.18
N GLY A 147 -0.38 -6.15 -15.42
CA GLY A 147 -0.25 -6.93 -16.65
C GLY A 147 -1.24 -6.47 -17.70
N SER A 148 -1.21 -7.08 -18.86
CA SER A 148 -2.17 -6.84 -19.92
C SER A 148 -3.49 -7.54 -19.63
N ALA A 149 -4.61 -6.88 -19.95
CA ALA A 149 -5.91 -7.54 -19.95
C ALA A 149 -5.95 -8.60 -21.08
N ILE A 150 -6.43 -9.77 -20.73
CA ILE A 150 -6.64 -10.87 -21.68
C ILE A 150 -8.09 -11.32 -21.63
N MET A 151 -8.59 -11.78 -22.77
CA MET A 151 -9.92 -12.37 -22.86
C MET A 151 -9.79 -13.88 -22.91
N LEU A 152 -10.56 -14.57 -22.07
CA LEU A 152 -10.61 -16.03 -22.03
C LEU A 152 -11.97 -16.51 -22.51
N SER A 153 -11.98 -17.56 -23.33
CA SER A 153 -13.20 -18.17 -23.86
C SER A 153 -13.12 -19.69 -23.82
N ASN A 154 -14.21 -20.32 -23.42
CA ASN A 154 -14.37 -21.78 -23.50
C ASN A 154 -14.68 -22.28 -24.91
N GLY A 155 -15.04 -21.37 -25.83
CA GLY A 155 -15.53 -21.68 -27.19
C GLY A 155 -14.47 -21.52 -28.29
N GLY A 156 -13.16 -21.46 -27.95
CA GLY A 156 -12.08 -21.22 -28.90
C GLY A 156 -11.68 -19.74 -29.04
N PRO A 157 -10.74 -19.40 -29.92
CA PRO A 157 -10.18 -18.06 -30.02
C PRO A 157 -11.22 -17.06 -30.55
N MET A 158 -11.34 -15.92 -29.86
CA MET A 158 -12.15 -14.77 -30.28
C MET A 158 -11.26 -13.83 -31.09
N LYS A 159 -11.53 -13.70 -32.40
CA LYS A 159 -10.69 -12.93 -33.34
C LYS A 159 -11.37 -11.68 -33.89
N SER A 160 -12.70 -11.59 -33.74
CA SER A 160 -13.50 -10.48 -34.27
C SER A 160 -14.61 -10.09 -33.29
N PRO A 161 -15.18 -8.88 -33.40
CA PRO A 161 -16.33 -8.49 -32.58
C PRO A 161 -17.55 -9.46 -32.69
N ALA A 162 -17.72 -10.11 -33.84
CA ALA A 162 -18.80 -11.07 -34.04
C ALA A 162 -18.68 -12.31 -33.13
N ASP A 163 -17.46 -12.69 -32.75
CA ASP A 163 -17.20 -13.86 -31.90
C ASP A 163 -17.69 -13.63 -30.45
N PHE A 164 -17.99 -12.38 -30.06
CA PHE A 164 -18.52 -12.03 -28.74
C PHE A 164 -20.05 -12.08 -28.68
N LYS A 165 -20.70 -12.18 -29.84
CA LYS A 165 -22.17 -12.22 -29.89
C LYS A 165 -22.67 -13.45 -29.12
N ASP A 166 -23.65 -13.24 -28.24
CA ASP A 166 -24.30 -14.28 -27.42
C ASP A 166 -23.35 -15.02 -26.45
N LYS A 167 -22.16 -14.46 -26.16
CA LYS A 167 -21.25 -14.97 -25.13
C LYS A 167 -21.51 -14.28 -23.79
N LYS A 168 -21.41 -15.08 -22.71
CA LYS A 168 -21.50 -14.61 -21.33
C LYS A 168 -20.13 -14.59 -20.69
#